data_ed70c5d956c1c7b8b4c3bde90caad497
#
_entry.id   ed70c5d956c1c7b8b4c3bde90caad497
#
_cell.length_a   1.000
_cell.length_b   1.000
_cell.length_c   1.000
_cell.angle_alpha   90.00
_cell.angle_beta   90.00
_cell.angle_gamma   90.00
#
_symmetry.space_group_name_H-M   'P 1'
#
loop_
_entity.id
_entity.type
_entity.pdbx_description
1 polymer ?
#
loop_
_entity_poly.entity_id
_entity_poly.type
_entity_poly.pdbx_seq_one_letter_code
_entity_poly.pdbx_strand_id
1 'polypeptide(L)'
;FLSKGLDTNVDSYYWKDNNTLVFSAVWHATSMLYEINLQGERTYLTTGQYDYVPAANIGDTYYCLRHSMREANEIFRFKQGEEPVQISHENENIYSQITMGDVVPRWQKTTDGKDMLTWIIYPPHFDPSKKYPTLLYCEGGPQSPVSQFWSFRWNFMMMAANDYIIVAPNRRGLPGFGNAWNEQISGDYGGQCMKDYLAAIDEFVASESYVDKDRLGCVGASFGGFSVYWLAGHHNKRFK
;
A
#
# COMPACT_ATOMS: atom_id res chain seq x y z
N PHE A 1 24.43 -8.98 11.89
CA PHE A 1 23.18 -8.21 11.79
C PHE A 1 21.99 -9.14 12.03
N LEU A 2 21.10 -8.78 12.97
CA LEU A 2 19.87 -9.54 13.25
C LEU A 2 18.94 -9.58 12.03
N SER A 3 18.89 -8.50 11.25
CA SER A 3 18.10 -8.38 10.02
C SER A 3 18.66 -9.15 8.81
N LYS A 4 19.73 -9.95 8.97
CA LYS A 4 20.29 -10.74 7.87
C LYS A 4 19.20 -11.65 7.26
N GLY A 5 19.03 -11.57 5.94
CA GLY A 5 17.99 -12.30 5.22
C GLY A 5 16.58 -11.70 5.29
N LEU A 6 16.42 -10.50 5.85
CA LEU A 6 15.23 -9.69 5.67
C LEU A 6 15.42 -8.88 4.38
N ASP A 7 14.63 -9.16 3.36
CA ASP A 7 14.73 -8.50 2.05
C ASP A 7 13.83 -7.25 1.96
N THR A 8 13.78 -6.49 3.05
CA THR A 8 13.07 -5.21 3.19
C THR A 8 13.63 -4.40 4.34
N ASN A 9 13.23 -3.13 4.47
CA ASN A 9 13.63 -2.27 5.56
C ASN A 9 12.85 -2.57 6.84
N VAL A 10 13.50 -2.32 7.99
CA VAL A 10 12.85 -2.22 9.29
C VAL A 10 12.39 -0.77 9.47
N ASP A 11 11.10 -0.55 9.73
CA ASP A 11 10.53 0.79 9.82
C ASP A 11 10.56 1.33 11.27
N SER A 12 10.11 0.52 12.21
CA SER A 12 10.13 0.83 13.64
C SER A 12 10.37 -0.41 14.49
N TYR A 13 10.92 -0.23 15.68
CA TYR A 13 11.21 -1.36 16.58
C TYR A 13 11.26 -0.91 18.02
N TYR A 14 11.08 -1.90 18.94
CA TYR A 14 11.37 -1.75 20.36
C TYR A 14 11.86 -3.08 20.98
N TRP A 15 12.51 -3.01 22.14
CA TRP A 15 12.89 -4.19 22.91
C TRP A 15 11.69 -4.72 23.68
N LYS A 16 11.26 -5.95 23.41
CA LYS A 16 10.24 -6.65 24.19
C LYS A 16 10.80 -7.05 25.57
N ASP A 17 12.02 -7.55 25.55
CA ASP A 17 12.82 -7.98 26.70
C ASP A 17 14.31 -7.92 26.36
N ASN A 18 15.17 -8.48 27.23
CA ASN A 18 16.62 -8.46 27.06
C ASN A 18 17.12 -9.32 25.85
N ASN A 19 16.27 -10.09 25.22
CA ASN A 19 16.64 -11.07 24.19
C ASN A 19 15.84 -10.94 22.89
N THR A 20 14.76 -10.17 22.89
CA THR A 20 13.78 -10.15 21.79
C THR A 20 13.42 -8.72 21.41
N LEU A 21 13.46 -8.43 20.11
CA LEU A 21 12.96 -7.19 19.50
C LEU A 21 11.60 -7.45 18.84
N VAL A 22 10.70 -6.48 18.96
CA VAL A 22 9.51 -6.37 18.11
C VAL A 22 9.77 -5.27 17.10
N PHE A 23 9.44 -5.52 15.84
CA PHE A 23 9.64 -4.54 14.77
C PHE A 23 8.53 -4.60 13.72
N SER A 24 8.37 -3.52 12.96
CA SER A 24 7.55 -3.49 11.75
C SER A 24 8.41 -3.48 10.50
N ALA A 25 7.91 -4.11 9.45
CA ALA A 25 8.50 -4.07 8.12
C ALA A 25 7.41 -4.21 7.07
N VAL A 26 7.57 -3.50 5.94
CA VAL A 26 6.66 -3.61 4.81
C VAL A 26 7.01 -4.83 3.98
N TRP A 27 5.99 -5.67 3.72
CA TRP A 27 6.07 -6.76 2.78
C TRP A 27 4.78 -6.90 1.98
N HIS A 28 4.89 -6.97 0.65
CA HIS A 28 3.76 -6.99 -0.28
C HIS A 28 2.71 -5.91 0.02
N ALA A 29 3.20 -4.68 0.22
CA ALA A 29 2.38 -3.48 0.44
C ALA A 29 1.47 -3.53 1.69
N THR A 30 1.91 -4.21 2.73
CA THR A 30 1.34 -4.18 4.08
C THR A 30 2.48 -4.09 5.10
N SER A 31 2.28 -3.31 6.17
CA SER A 31 3.26 -3.20 7.27
C SER A 31 2.90 -4.16 8.39
N MET A 32 3.68 -5.24 8.55
CA MET A 32 3.42 -6.29 9.53
C MET A 32 4.34 -6.18 10.73
N LEU A 33 3.92 -6.76 11.87
CA LEU A 33 4.74 -6.90 13.07
C LEU A 33 5.43 -8.25 13.10
N TYR A 34 6.66 -8.21 13.57
CA TYR A 34 7.54 -9.36 13.72
C TYR A 34 8.21 -9.34 15.08
N GLU A 35 8.56 -10.51 15.58
CA GLU A 35 9.61 -10.68 16.59
C GLU A 35 10.89 -11.20 15.96
N ILE A 36 12.02 -10.82 16.56
CA ILE A 36 13.32 -11.41 16.28
C ILE A 36 14.13 -11.52 17.57
N ASN A 37 14.67 -12.71 17.83
CA ASN A 37 15.56 -12.92 18.95
C ASN A 37 17.02 -12.62 18.60
N LEU A 38 17.92 -12.64 19.60
CA LEU A 38 19.36 -12.39 19.38
C LEU A 38 20.05 -13.47 18.53
N GLN A 39 19.43 -14.62 18.32
CA GLN A 39 19.89 -15.68 17.40
C GLN A 39 19.49 -15.41 15.96
N GLY A 40 18.62 -14.41 15.72
CA GLY A 40 18.11 -14.05 14.39
C GLY A 40 16.88 -14.86 13.95
N GLU A 41 16.27 -15.61 14.86
CA GLU A 41 15.01 -16.34 14.62
C GLU A 41 13.84 -15.36 14.61
N ARG A 42 13.06 -15.37 13.53
CA ARG A 42 11.95 -14.43 13.30
C ARG A 42 10.60 -15.13 13.34
N THR A 43 9.63 -14.45 13.90
CA THR A 43 8.24 -14.89 13.96
C THR A 43 7.31 -13.75 13.49
N TYR A 44 6.32 -14.08 12.67
CA TYR A 44 5.25 -13.17 12.33
C TYR A 44 4.29 -13.02 13.51
N LEU A 45 3.92 -11.78 13.81
CA LEU A 45 2.97 -11.47 14.89
C LEU A 45 1.59 -11.10 14.36
N THR A 46 1.50 -10.51 13.17
CA THR A 46 0.24 -10.03 12.58
C THR A 46 0.11 -10.45 11.12
N THR A 47 -1.13 -10.44 10.62
CA THR A 47 -1.50 -10.78 9.24
C THR A 47 -2.61 -9.84 8.75
N GLY A 48 -3.04 -10.01 7.49
CA GLY A 48 -4.17 -9.29 6.91
C GLY A 48 -3.76 -8.08 6.05
N GLN A 49 -4.76 -7.35 5.57
CA GLN A 49 -4.56 -6.15 4.73
C GLN A 49 -4.58 -4.89 5.61
N TYR A 50 -3.55 -4.72 6.41
CA TYR A 50 -3.39 -3.62 7.36
C TYR A 50 -1.95 -3.14 7.41
N ASP A 51 -1.78 -1.93 7.91
CA ASP A 51 -0.49 -1.44 8.37
C ASP A 51 -0.51 -1.37 9.91
N TYR A 52 0.49 -2.00 10.52
CA TYR A 52 0.67 -2.03 11.96
C TYR A 52 1.89 -1.21 12.37
N VAL A 53 1.75 -0.44 13.45
CA VAL A 53 2.86 0.27 14.09
C VAL A 53 3.03 -0.29 15.49
N PRO A 54 4.19 -0.87 15.84
CA PRO A 54 4.40 -1.44 17.16
C PRO A 54 4.48 -0.34 18.21
N ALA A 55 3.86 -0.54 19.37
CA ALA A 55 3.87 0.44 20.46
C ALA A 55 4.56 -0.10 21.72
N ALA A 56 4.06 -1.21 22.27
CA ALA A 56 4.57 -1.78 23.51
C ALA A 56 4.12 -3.24 23.69
N ASN A 57 4.66 -3.89 24.73
CA ASN A 57 4.08 -5.10 25.30
C ASN A 57 4.00 -5.01 26.82
N ILE A 58 3.01 -5.68 27.40
CA ILE A 58 2.88 -5.90 28.85
C ILE A 58 2.77 -7.40 29.06
N GLY A 59 3.83 -8.01 29.57
CA GLY A 59 3.95 -9.47 29.58
C GLY A 59 3.87 -10.03 28.16
N ASP A 60 2.96 -10.98 27.91
CA ASP A 60 2.75 -11.62 26.61
C ASP A 60 1.74 -10.88 25.72
N THR A 61 1.21 -9.76 26.16
CA THR A 61 0.22 -8.99 25.40
C THR A 61 0.91 -7.83 24.68
N TYR A 62 0.74 -7.78 23.35
CA TYR A 62 1.22 -6.72 22.48
C TYR A 62 0.16 -5.64 22.31
N TYR A 63 0.63 -4.41 22.17
CA TYR A 63 -0.18 -3.24 21.85
C TYR A 63 0.41 -2.58 20.61
N CYS A 64 -0.45 -2.22 19.67
CA CYS A 64 -0.06 -1.58 18.41
C CYS A 64 -1.13 -0.59 17.95
N LEU A 65 -0.73 0.31 17.06
CA LEU A 65 -1.68 1.00 16.19
C LEU A 65 -1.91 0.14 14.94
N ARG A 66 -3.13 0.11 14.47
CA ARG A 66 -3.50 -0.48 13.18
C ARG A 66 -4.31 0.51 12.37
N HIS A 67 -4.04 0.56 11.09
CA HIS A 67 -4.83 1.32 10.12
C HIS A 67 -4.88 0.58 8.77
N SER A 68 -5.76 1.05 7.91
CA SER A 68 -5.82 0.63 6.51
C SER A 68 -6.21 1.83 5.63
N MET A 69 -6.26 1.67 4.32
CA MET A 69 -6.80 2.71 3.43
C MET A 69 -8.24 3.10 3.77
N ARG A 70 -8.97 2.25 4.52
CA ARG A 70 -10.36 2.46 4.94
C ARG A 70 -10.51 2.92 6.40
N GLU A 71 -9.48 2.81 7.20
CA GLU A 71 -9.55 3.02 8.65
C GLU A 71 -8.36 3.82 9.13
N ALA A 72 -8.59 4.92 9.84
CA ALA A 72 -7.55 5.65 10.57
C ALA A 72 -7.03 4.80 11.73
N ASN A 73 -5.91 5.24 12.33
CA ASN A 73 -5.30 4.56 13.47
C ASN A 73 -6.27 4.35 14.63
N GLU A 74 -6.34 3.10 15.08
CA GLU A 74 -6.93 2.69 16.34
C GLU A 74 -5.95 1.82 17.11
N ILE A 75 -6.12 1.70 18.42
CA ILE A 75 -5.28 0.87 19.27
C ILE A 75 -5.82 -0.55 19.27
N PHE A 76 -4.93 -1.50 19.08
CA PHE A 76 -5.21 -2.93 19.12
C PHE A 76 -4.33 -3.61 20.14
N ARG A 77 -4.84 -4.70 20.72
CA ARG A 77 -4.07 -5.63 21.56
C ARG A 77 -4.24 -7.05 21.08
N PHE A 78 -3.23 -7.89 21.29
CA PHE A 78 -3.27 -9.31 20.95
C PHE A 78 -2.17 -10.06 21.72
N LYS A 79 -2.27 -11.38 21.75
CA LYS A 79 -1.16 -12.28 22.07
C LYS A 79 -0.69 -12.98 20.81
N GLN A 80 0.52 -13.51 20.85
CA GLN A 80 1.06 -14.26 19.72
C GLN A 80 0.12 -15.40 19.32
N GLY A 81 -0.24 -15.47 18.03
CA GLY A 81 -1.16 -16.46 17.48
C GLY A 81 -2.66 -16.12 17.66
N GLU A 82 -2.99 -15.00 18.27
CA GLU A 82 -4.36 -14.50 18.38
C GLU A 82 -4.62 -13.36 17.39
N GLU A 83 -5.85 -13.21 16.93
CA GLU A 83 -6.25 -12.06 16.12
C GLU A 83 -6.25 -10.77 16.97
N PRO A 84 -5.74 -9.64 16.44
CA PRO A 84 -5.74 -8.37 17.12
C PRO A 84 -7.16 -7.87 17.45
N VAL A 85 -7.40 -7.52 18.70
CA VAL A 85 -8.66 -6.97 19.20
C VAL A 85 -8.54 -5.45 19.36
N GLN A 86 -9.45 -4.70 18.75
CA GLN A 86 -9.56 -3.25 18.87
C GLN A 86 -9.96 -2.88 20.30
N ILE A 87 -9.28 -1.87 20.86
CA ILE A 87 -9.51 -1.38 22.24
C ILE A 87 -9.73 0.14 22.33
N SER A 88 -9.54 0.87 21.22
CA SER A 88 -9.99 2.26 21.08
C SER A 88 -11.01 2.37 19.96
N HIS A 89 -11.93 3.34 20.02
CA HIS A 89 -13.06 3.50 19.12
C HIS A 89 -13.29 4.97 18.75
N GLU A 90 -12.19 5.72 18.56
CA GLU A 90 -12.23 7.17 18.35
C GLU A 90 -12.91 7.56 17.04
N ASN A 91 -12.82 6.69 16.02
CA ASN A 91 -13.34 6.96 14.68
C ASN A 91 -14.72 6.33 14.42
N GLU A 92 -15.24 5.49 15.30
CA GLU A 92 -16.46 4.70 15.08
C GLU A 92 -17.68 5.59 14.77
N ASN A 93 -17.83 6.70 15.49
CA ASN A 93 -18.93 7.64 15.27
C ASN A 93 -18.93 8.25 13.85
N ILE A 94 -17.75 8.46 13.26
CA ILE A 94 -17.61 8.96 11.88
C ILE A 94 -17.91 7.83 10.90
N TYR A 95 -17.29 6.66 11.10
CA TYR A 95 -17.40 5.54 10.17
C TYR A 95 -18.82 4.96 10.09
N SER A 96 -19.59 5.05 11.17
CA SER A 96 -21.02 4.64 11.16
C SER A 96 -21.91 5.50 10.26
N GLN A 97 -21.44 6.68 9.84
CA GLN A 97 -22.19 7.65 9.04
C GLN A 97 -21.77 7.69 7.57
N ILE A 98 -20.71 6.99 7.19
CA ILE A 98 -20.17 7.01 5.83
C ILE A 98 -20.10 5.60 5.23
N THR A 99 -20.24 5.53 3.93
CA THR A 99 -20.02 4.30 3.16
C THR A 99 -18.68 4.42 2.43
N MET A 100 -17.81 3.44 2.63
CA MET A 100 -16.52 3.39 1.96
C MET A 100 -16.52 2.35 0.85
N GLY A 101 -15.72 2.58 -0.17
CA GLY A 101 -15.47 1.62 -1.22
C GLY A 101 -14.56 0.47 -0.79
N ASP A 102 -14.39 -0.51 -1.65
CA ASP A 102 -13.52 -1.66 -1.42
C ASP A 102 -12.10 -1.39 -1.89
N VAL A 103 -11.14 -2.03 -1.22
CA VAL A 103 -9.73 -2.05 -1.59
C VAL A 103 -9.32 -3.48 -1.91
N VAL A 104 -8.92 -3.73 -3.14
CA VAL A 104 -8.63 -5.08 -3.64
C VAL A 104 -7.19 -5.16 -4.16
N PRO A 105 -6.39 -6.13 -3.73
CA PRO A 105 -5.08 -6.37 -4.29
C PRO A 105 -5.19 -7.04 -5.68
N ARG A 106 -4.40 -6.58 -6.63
CA ARG A 106 -4.32 -7.14 -7.96
C ARG A 106 -2.85 -7.33 -8.35
N TRP A 107 -2.49 -8.56 -8.67
CA TRP A 107 -1.18 -8.85 -9.22
C TRP A 107 -1.22 -8.75 -10.75
N GLN A 108 -0.32 -7.94 -11.29
CA GLN A 108 -0.23 -7.65 -12.72
C GLN A 108 1.18 -7.94 -13.22
N LYS A 109 1.33 -8.23 -14.52
CA LYS A 109 2.66 -8.37 -15.12
C LYS A 109 3.17 -7.02 -15.62
N THR A 110 4.42 -6.74 -15.32
CA THR A 110 5.16 -5.62 -15.89
C THR A 110 5.60 -5.93 -17.32
N THR A 111 6.08 -4.93 -18.06
CA THR A 111 6.54 -5.09 -19.45
C THR A 111 7.73 -6.06 -19.60
N ASP A 112 8.47 -6.33 -18.55
CA ASP A 112 9.57 -7.32 -18.50
C ASP A 112 9.17 -8.61 -17.75
N GLY A 113 7.88 -8.84 -17.54
CA GLY A 113 7.30 -10.10 -17.06
C GLY A 113 7.36 -10.32 -15.55
N LYS A 114 7.77 -9.33 -14.74
CA LYS A 114 7.76 -9.43 -13.28
C LYS A 114 6.36 -9.21 -12.71
N ASP A 115 6.12 -9.74 -11.52
CA ASP A 115 4.87 -9.52 -10.80
C ASP A 115 4.91 -8.19 -10.04
N MET A 116 3.83 -7.40 -10.19
CA MET A 116 3.65 -6.12 -9.53
C MET A 116 2.29 -6.09 -8.84
N LEU A 117 2.27 -5.80 -7.54
CA LEU A 117 1.04 -5.59 -6.80
C LEU A 117 0.50 -4.19 -7.07
N THR A 118 -0.78 -4.12 -7.41
CA THR A 118 -1.54 -2.89 -7.58
C THR A 118 -2.76 -2.93 -6.66
N TRP A 119 -2.96 -1.87 -5.87
CA TRP A 119 -4.23 -1.70 -5.17
C TRP A 119 -5.25 -1.11 -6.12
N ILE A 120 -6.44 -1.70 -6.15
CA ILE A 120 -7.61 -1.17 -6.84
C ILE A 120 -8.59 -0.70 -5.77
N ILE A 121 -8.93 0.58 -5.80
CA ILE A 121 -9.86 1.18 -4.85
C ILE A 121 -11.12 1.55 -5.62
N TYR A 122 -12.22 0.95 -5.23
CA TYR A 122 -13.54 1.14 -5.84
C TYR A 122 -14.33 2.24 -5.14
N PRO A 123 -15.22 2.94 -5.86
CA PRO A 123 -16.13 3.89 -5.24
C PRO A 123 -17.13 3.19 -4.30
N PRO A 124 -17.70 3.92 -3.32
CA PRO A 124 -18.86 3.44 -2.58
C PRO A 124 -19.99 3.04 -3.54
N HIS A 125 -20.69 1.97 -3.22
CA HIS A 125 -21.81 1.45 -4.06
C HIS A 125 -21.39 1.10 -5.50
N PHE A 126 -20.16 0.60 -5.67
CA PHE A 126 -19.64 0.17 -6.97
C PHE A 126 -20.61 -0.81 -7.65
N ASP A 127 -20.91 -0.53 -8.92
CA ASP A 127 -21.79 -1.34 -9.76
C ASP A 127 -21.05 -1.70 -11.07
N PRO A 128 -20.66 -2.97 -11.28
CA PRO A 128 -19.86 -3.36 -12.45
C PRO A 128 -20.61 -3.21 -13.80
N SER A 129 -21.91 -2.89 -13.78
CA SER A 129 -22.67 -2.59 -14.99
C SER A 129 -22.50 -1.15 -15.48
N LYS A 130 -21.92 -0.27 -14.66
CA LYS A 130 -21.68 1.14 -14.96
C LYS A 130 -20.27 1.36 -15.51
N LYS A 131 -20.02 2.57 -16.01
CA LYS A 131 -18.70 3.03 -16.47
C LYS A 131 -18.12 4.06 -15.52
N TYR A 132 -16.87 3.84 -15.11
CA TYR A 132 -16.19 4.71 -14.14
C TYR A 132 -14.95 5.38 -14.74
N PRO A 133 -14.77 6.69 -14.51
CA PRO A 133 -13.48 7.33 -14.73
C PRO A 133 -12.44 6.69 -13.79
N THR A 134 -11.22 6.60 -14.25
CA THR A 134 -10.16 5.91 -13.51
C THR A 134 -8.92 6.77 -13.38
N LEU A 135 -8.37 6.84 -12.18
CA LEU A 135 -7.15 7.58 -11.85
C LEU A 135 -6.00 6.62 -11.58
N LEU A 136 -4.92 6.77 -12.33
CA LEU A 136 -3.64 6.19 -11.96
C LEU A 136 -2.99 7.03 -10.87
N TYR A 137 -2.74 6.43 -9.72
CA TYR A 137 -2.00 7.06 -8.63
C TYR A 137 -0.49 6.83 -8.78
N CYS A 138 0.26 7.90 -8.89
CA CYS A 138 1.71 7.89 -8.96
C CYS A 138 2.30 8.22 -7.59
N GLU A 139 2.88 7.21 -6.93
CA GLU A 139 3.47 7.37 -5.59
C GLU A 139 4.75 8.20 -5.62
N GLY A 140 4.94 8.98 -4.56
CA GLY A 140 6.12 9.78 -4.31
C GLY A 140 7.32 8.98 -3.82
N GLY A 141 8.21 9.62 -3.13
CA GLY A 141 9.42 9.02 -2.55
C GLY A 141 10.70 9.41 -3.29
N PRO A 142 11.22 8.65 -4.27
CA PRO A 142 10.63 7.57 -5.09
C PRO A 142 10.54 6.20 -4.43
N GLN A 143 10.99 6.04 -3.20
CA GLN A 143 11.07 4.78 -2.46
C GLN A 143 10.17 4.80 -1.24
N SER A 144 8.86 5.01 -1.47
CA SER A 144 7.80 4.99 -0.45
C SER A 144 6.70 4.01 -0.89
N PRO A 145 6.34 2.99 -0.09
CA PRO A 145 5.39 1.97 -0.53
C PRO A 145 3.97 2.54 -0.66
N VAL A 146 3.21 2.05 -1.62
CA VAL A 146 1.76 2.15 -1.58
C VAL A 146 1.27 0.99 -0.73
N SER A 147 1.34 1.17 0.59
CA SER A 147 0.86 0.20 1.57
C SER A 147 -0.63 0.42 1.90
N GLN A 148 -1.10 -0.08 3.01
CA GLN A 148 -2.43 0.22 3.53
C GLN A 148 -2.49 1.55 4.29
N PHE A 149 -1.59 2.51 3.98
CA PHE A 149 -1.48 3.76 4.71
C PHE A 149 -2.79 4.56 4.72
N TRP A 150 -3.12 5.12 5.87
CA TRP A 150 -4.14 6.14 6.02
C TRP A 150 -3.52 7.54 5.89
N SER A 151 -4.12 8.40 5.06
CA SER A 151 -3.66 9.77 4.89
C SER A 151 -4.85 10.73 4.80
N PHE A 152 -4.82 11.80 5.58
CA PHE A 152 -5.79 12.90 5.43
C PHE A 152 -5.52 13.78 4.19
N ARG A 153 -4.31 13.74 3.68
CA ARG A 153 -3.90 14.52 2.49
C ARG A 153 -4.11 13.73 1.18
N TRP A 154 -3.74 12.45 1.17
CA TRP A 154 -3.86 11.55 0.02
C TRP A 154 -4.82 10.42 0.37
N ASN A 155 -6.10 10.77 0.55
CA ASN A 155 -7.13 9.83 0.96
C ASN A 155 -7.79 9.19 -0.25
N PHE A 156 -7.50 7.91 -0.49
CA PHE A 156 -8.06 7.16 -1.61
C PHE A 156 -9.57 6.99 -1.51
N MET A 157 -10.12 6.85 -0.30
CA MET A 157 -11.58 6.75 -0.12
C MET A 157 -12.30 8.03 -0.55
N MET A 158 -11.73 9.20 -0.26
CA MET A 158 -12.30 10.47 -0.73
C MET A 158 -12.17 10.65 -2.24
N MET A 159 -11.07 10.19 -2.85
CA MET A 159 -10.95 10.20 -4.31
C MET A 159 -12.00 9.27 -4.93
N ALA A 160 -12.14 8.05 -4.41
CA ALA A 160 -13.11 7.07 -4.89
C ALA A 160 -14.56 7.50 -4.64
N ALA A 161 -14.85 8.21 -3.55
CA ALA A 161 -16.19 8.74 -3.25
C ALA A 161 -16.70 9.78 -4.28
N ASN A 162 -15.84 10.27 -5.17
CA ASN A 162 -16.21 11.08 -6.33
C ASN A 162 -16.44 10.23 -7.60
N ASP A 163 -16.82 8.97 -7.43
CA ASP A 163 -17.08 8.00 -8.50
C ASP A 163 -15.86 7.66 -9.37
N TYR A 164 -14.64 7.80 -8.83
CA TYR A 164 -13.43 7.32 -9.50
C TYR A 164 -13.03 5.92 -9.01
N ILE A 165 -12.50 5.12 -9.92
CA ILE A 165 -11.67 3.96 -9.55
C ILE A 165 -10.23 4.43 -9.46
N ILE A 166 -9.51 4.04 -8.40
CA ILE A 166 -8.10 4.37 -8.23
C ILE A 166 -7.26 3.13 -8.49
N VAL A 167 -6.28 3.25 -9.36
CA VAL A 167 -5.27 2.23 -9.67
C VAL A 167 -3.96 2.70 -9.06
N ALA A 168 -3.50 2.04 -8.01
CA ALA A 168 -2.34 2.44 -7.21
C ALA A 168 -1.25 1.36 -7.21
N PRO A 169 -0.38 1.31 -8.25
CA PRO A 169 0.61 0.25 -8.40
C PRO A 169 1.84 0.46 -7.53
N ASN A 170 2.36 -0.63 -7.00
CA ASN A 170 3.67 -0.71 -6.36
C ASN A 170 4.76 -0.97 -7.41
N ARG A 171 4.98 0.03 -8.26
CA ARG A 171 5.98 0.00 -9.33
C ARG A 171 7.39 -0.18 -8.80
N ARG A 172 8.35 -0.48 -9.65
CA ARG A 172 9.77 -0.55 -9.30
C ARG A 172 10.26 0.69 -8.57
N GLY A 173 11.12 0.47 -7.57
CA GLY A 173 11.62 1.48 -6.67
C GLY A 173 10.85 1.58 -5.36
N LEU A 174 9.66 0.98 -5.24
CA LEU A 174 8.92 0.96 -3.98
C LEU A 174 9.40 -0.20 -3.09
N PRO A 175 9.59 0.01 -1.77
CA PRO A 175 10.02 -1.05 -0.85
C PRO A 175 8.92 -2.08 -0.57
N GLY A 176 9.32 -3.22 0.00
CA GLY A 176 8.43 -4.31 0.37
C GLY A 176 8.25 -5.40 -0.71
N PHE A 177 9.05 -5.35 -1.77
CA PHE A 177 9.08 -6.34 -2.86
C PHE A 177 10.50 -6.86 -3.13
N GLY A 178 11.35 -6.79 -2.13
CA GLY A 178 12.77 -7.10 -2.19
C GLY A 178 13.64 -5.89 -2.51
N ASN A 179 14.89 -5.93 -2.01
CA ASN A 179 15.85 -4.84 -2.20
C ASN A 179 16.17 -4.64 -3.69
N ALA A 180 16.26 -5.72 -4.47
CA ALA A 180 16.50 -5.64 -5.90
C ALA A 180 15.37 -4.89 -6.65
N TRP A 181 14.11 -5.01 -6.21
CA TRP A 181 13.00 -4.24 -6.76
C TRP A 181 13.11 -2.77 -6.37
N ASN A 182 13.43 -2.49 -5.12
CA ASN A 182 13.57 -1.14 -4.59
C ASN A 182 14.72 -0.38 -5.24
N GLU A 183 15.87 -1.01 -5.44
CA GLU A 183 17.06 -0.38 -6.00
C GLU A 183 16.97 -0.03 -7.49
N GLN A 184 16.08 -0.68 -8.25
CA GLN A 184 15.95 -0.46 -9.69
C GLN A 184 15.48 0.94 -10.09
N ILE A 185 15.05 1.78 -9.16
CA ILE A 185 14.76 3.19 -9.42
C ILE A 185 16.01 4.06 -9.48
N SER A 186 17.12 3.60 -8.87
CA SER A 186 18.36 4.38 -8.78
C SER A 186 18.99 4.58 -10.15
N GLY A 187 19.11 5.85 -10.56
CA GLY A 187 19.64 6.21 -11.87
C GLY A 187 18.68 6.01 -13.05
N ASP A 188 17.44 5.56 -12.82
CA ASP A 188 16.46 5.26 -13.88
C ASP A 188 15.04 5.82 -13.57
N TYR A 189 14.94 7.11 -13.31
CA TYR A 189 13.68 7.77 -12.96
C TYR A 189 12.65 7.81 -14.10
N GLY A 190 13.08 7.85 -15.35
CA GLY A 190 12.24 7.89 -16.54
C GLY A 190 12.09 6.54 -17.27
N GLY A 191 12.65 5.46 -16.73
CA GLY A 191 12.73 4.17 -17.41
C GLY A 191 11.65 3.18 -17.01
N GLN A 192 12.07 2.06 -16.41
CA GLN A 192 11.15 0.94 -16.18
C GLN A 192 10.01 1.26 -15.22
N CYS A 193 10.23 2.09 -14.21
CA CYS A 193 9.16 2.50 -13.28
C CYS A 193 8.00 3.23 -13.99
N MET A 194 8.27 3.97 -15.06
CA MET A 194 7.24 4.63 -15.87
C MET A 194 6.48 3.63 -16.76
N LYS A 195 7.19 2.62 -17.26
CA LYS A 195 6.57 1.50 -17.98
C LYS A 195 5.68 0.68 -17.07
N ASP A 196 6.04 0.51 -15.81
CA ASP A 196 5.24 -0.18 -14.80
C ASP A 196 3.91 0.56 -14.56
N TYR A 197 3.92 1.89 -14.44
CA TYR A 197 2.69 2.69 -14.35
C TYR A 197 1.78 2.50 -15.57
N LEU A 198 2.35 2.57 -16.76
CA LEU A 198 1.58 2.36 -18.00
C LEU A 198 1.05 0.93 -18.13
N ALA A 199 1.86 -0.07 -17.75
CA ALA A 199 1.42 -1.47 -17.76
C ALA A 199 0.25 -1.71 -16.80
N ALA A 200 0.29 -1.11 -15.60
CA ALA A 200 -0.78 -1.23 -14.61
C ALA A 200 -2.12 -0.70 -15.14
N ILE A 201 -2.13 0.50 -15.70
CA ILE A 201 -3.38 1.10 -16.21
C ILE A 201 -3.85 0.41 -17.49
N ASP A 202 -2.95 0.04 -18.40
CA ASP A 202 -3.31 -0.62 -19.67
C ASP A 202 -3.94 -1.99 -19.42
N GLU A 203 -3.36 -2.80 -18.54
CA GLU A 203 -3.89 -4.12 -18.19
C GLU A 203 -5.27 -3.98 -17.52
N PHE A 204 -5.41 -3.05 -16.57
CA PHE A 204 -6.68 -2.83 -15.89
C PHE A 204 -7.78 -2.38 -16.84
N VAL A 205 -7.49 -1.45 -17.76
CA VAL A 205 -8.43 -1.01 -18.81
C VAL A 205 -8.82 -2.13 -19.76
N ALA A 206 -7.88 -3.00 -20.09
CA ALA A 206 -8.12 -4.10 -21.03
C ALA A 206 -8.96 -5.24 -20.41
N SER A 207 -8.82 -5.47 -19.10
CA SER A 207 -9.48 -6.59 -18.42
C SER A 207 -10.86 -6.24 -17.86
N GLU A 208 -11.12 -4.96 -17.55
CA GLU A 208 -12.30 -4.55 -16.78
C GLU A 208 -13.29 -3.74 -17.64
N SER A 209 -14.46 -4.35 -17.89
CA SER A 209 -15.49 -3.74 -18.73
C SER A 209 -16.10 -2.46 -18.16
N TYR A 210 -16.02 -2.25 -16.85
CA TYR A 210 -16.56 -1.07 -16.16
C TYR A 210 -15.61 0.14 -16.19
N VAL A 211 -14.40 0.02 -16.70
CA VAL A 211 -13.49 1.16 -16.87
C VAL A 211 -13.92 1.97 -18.09
N ASP A 212 -14.03 3.30 -17.92
CA ASP A 212 -14.22 4.23 -19.02
C ASP A 212 -12.85 4.66 -19.57
N LYS A 213 -12.44 4.03 -20.63
CA LYS A 213 -11.15 4.29 -21.29
C LYS A 213 -11.00 5.72 -21.85
N ASP A 214 -12.10 6.44 -22.03
CA ASP A 214 -12.09 7.82 -22.49
C ASP A 214 -12.03 8.84 -21.36
N ARG A 215 -12.06 8.38 -20.10
CA ARG A 215 -11.95 9.19 -18.88
C ARG A 215 -10.88 8.65 -17.95
N LEU A 216 -9.65 8.54 -18.45
CA LEU A 216 -8.48 8.18 -17.64
C LEU A 216 -7.70 9.42 -17.26
N GLY A 217 -7.22 9.49 -16.04
CA GLY A 217 -6.33 10.53 -15.53
C GLY A 217 -5.19 9.95 -14.72
N CYS A 218 -4.23 10.79 -14.33
CA CYS A 218 -3.19 10.41 -13.38
C CYS A 218 -2.94 11.54 -12.37
N VAL A 219 -2.62 11.15 -11.13
CA VAL A 219 -2.35 12.08 -10.02
C VAL A 219 -1.12 11.63 -9.25
N GLY A 220 -0.40 12.58 -8.66
CA GLY A 220 0.76 12.27 -7.84
C GLY A 220 1.45 13.53 -7.31
N ALA A 221 2.27 13.36 -6.27
CA ALA A 221 3.05 14.44 -5.67
C ALA A 221 4.52 14.05 -5.53
N SER A 222 5.42 15.05 -5.39
CA SER A 222 6.86 14.83 -5.28
C SER A 222 7.36 14.02 -6.49
N PHE A 223 8.01 12.88 -6.31
CA PHE A 223 8.36 11.98 -7.40
C PHE A 223 7.13 11.52 -8.21
N GLY A 224 5.97 11.35 -7.56
CA GLY A 224 4.71 11.11 -8.26
C GLY A 224 4.31 12.27 -9.16
N GLY A 225 4.56 13.52 -8.76
CA GLY A 225 4.40 14.72 -9.61
C GLY A 225 5.34 14.71 -10.82
N PHE A 226 6.62 14.37 -10.62
CA PHE A 226 7.55 14.11 -11.73
C PHE A 226 6.99 13.05 -12.69
N SER A 227 6.47 11.95 -12.14
CA SER A 227 5.87 10.85 -12.92
C SER A 227 4.70 11.34 -13.76
N VAL A 228 3.80 12.16 -13.19
CA VAL A 228 2.65 12.75 -13.92
C VAL A 228 3.12 13.63 -15.06
N TYR A 229 4.11 14.50 -14.84
CA TYR A 229 4.67 15.34 -15.91
C TYR A 229 5.38 14.53 -16.98
N TRP A 230 6.11 13.48 -16.59
CA TRP A 230 6.71 12.56 -17.56
C TRP A 230 5.65 11.86 -18.40
N LEU A 231 4.61 11.33 -17.74
CA LEU A 231 3.48 10.69 -18.41
C LEU A 231 2.75 11.65 -19.35
N ALA A 232 2.59 12.93 -19.00
CA ALA A 232 1.96 13.93 -19.88
C ALA A 232 2.63 14.02 -21.26
N GLY A 233 3.94 13.77 -21.33
CA GLY A 233 4.69 13.71 -22.60
C GLY A 233 4.72 12.34 -23.28
N HIS A 234 4.39 11.26 -22.56
CA HIS A 234 4.66 9.88 -23.01
C HIS A 234 3.45 8.92 -22.93
N HIS A 235 2.27 9.41 -22.56
CA HIS A 235 1.10 8.54 -22.35
C HIS A 235 0.38 8.07 -23.62
N ASN A 236 0.82 8.51 -24.83
CA ASN A 236 0.22 8.11 -26.10
C ASN A 236 -1.32 8.23 -26.12
N LYS A 237 -1.83 9.38 -25.72
CA LYS A 237 -3.27 9.73 -25.64
C LYS A 237 -4.11 8.88 -24.67
N ARG A 238 -3.50 8.20 -23.67
CA ARG A 238 -4.25 7.45 -22.65
C ARG A 238 -5.02 8.36 -21.70
N PHE A 239 -4.38 9.41 -21.23
CA PHE A 239 -4.96 10.34 -20.27
C PHE A 239 -5.57 11.57 -20.96
N LYS A 240 -6.58 12.12 -20.31
CA LYS A 240 -7.30 13.32 -20.74
C LYS A 240 -6.92 14.54 -19.91
#